data_d0efbe741a3658110aa097784d2d1708
#
_entry.id   d0efbe741a3658110aa097784d2d1708
#
_cell.length_a   1.000
_cell.length_b   1.000
_cell.length_c   1.000
_cell.angle_alpha   90.00
_cell.angle_beta   90.00
_cell.angle_gamma   90.00
#
_symmetry.space_group_name_H-M   'P 1'
#
loop_
_entity.id
_entity.type
_entity.pdbx_description
1 polymer ?
#
loop_
_entity_poly.entity_id
_entity_poly.type
_entity_poly.pdbx_seq_one_letter_code
_entity_poly.pdbx_strand_id
1 'polypeptide(L)'
;SGNYGLYGADGKEENTDSSGTLERTTKKDGAAFVEGYASIFAEYEMNDQVSIGLSFVPMNIETPQNVNDGEGGAGENTEIKVKAAFEELTTLYVLAKSDIGVYGKFGVSNMNIDVTSENAGTYSDPGSNTGIELALGYEHEAADGVSVRAELAYHEFDDISANNGQTDKNTITITNMRGATGRISIVKSF
;
A
#
# COMPACT_ATOMS: atom_id res chain seq x y z
N SER A 1 7.86 15.27 -0.40
CA SER A 1 6.99 15.07 0.77
C SER A 1 7.56 14.04 1.71
N GLY A 2 7.37 14.22 3.01
CA GLY A 2 7.53 13.20 4.03
C GLY A 2 6.16 12.68 4.45
N ASN A 3 6.01 11.36 4.52
CA ASN A 3 4.75 10.68 4.81
C ASN A 3 4.93 9.75 6.01
N TYR A 4 3.89 9.59 6.82
CA TYR A 4 3.80 8.65 7.90
C TYR A 4 2.43 8.00 7.88
N GLY A 5 2.38 6.72 7.57
CA GLY A 5 1.14 6.00 7.29
C GLY A 5 0.90 4.84 8.26
N LEU A 6 -0.37 4.67 8.64
CA LEU A 6 -0.90 3.47 9.30
C LEU A 6 -1.72 2.71 8.26
N TYR A 7 -1.32 1.47 7.99
CA TYR A 7 -1.97 0.59 7.02
C TYR A 7 -2.48 -0.66 7.70
N GLY A 8 -3.56 -1.20 7.19
CA GLY A 8 -4.16 -2.43 7.70
C GLY A 8 -4.80 -3.26 6.59
N ALA A 9 -4.87 -4.56 6.81
CA ALA A 9 -5.50 -5.51 5.92
C ALA A 9 -5.96 -6.77 6.68
N ASP A 10 -6.86 -7.52 6.07
CA ASP A 10 -7.27 -8.85 6.50
C ASP A 10 -6.59 -9.91 5.62
N GLY A 11 -6.06 -10.96 6.24
CA GLY A 11 -5.39 -12.06 5.57
C GLY A 11 -6.17 -13.36 5.67
N LYS A 12 -6.23 -14.11 4.57
CA LYS A 12 -6.76 -15.48 4.50
C LYS A 12 -5.76 -16.38 3.80
N GLU A 13 -5.44 -17.49 4.41
CA GLU A 13 -4.62 -18.56 3.82
C GLU A 13 -5.45 -19.83 3.67
N GLU A 14 -5.44 -20.42 2.48
CA GLU A 14 -6.14 -21.65 2.14
C GLU A 14 -5.15 -22.66 1.59
N ASN A 15 -5.10 -23.85 2.22
CA ASN A 15 -4.30 -24.98 1.77
C ASN A 15 -5.22 -26.02 1.13
N THR A 16 -4.87 -26.47 -0.07
CA THR A 16 -5.56 -27.56 -0.77
C THR A 16 -4.60 -28.70 -1.03
N ASP A 17 -5.11 -29.92 -0.96
CA ASP A 17 -4.37 -31.13 -1.34
C ASP A 17 -4.13 -31.22 -2.87
N SER A 18 -3.42 -32.23 -3.31
CA SER A 18 -3.12 -32.50 -4.72
C SER A 18 -4.35 -32.78 -5.58
N SER A 19 -5.50 -33.09 -4.99
CA SER A 19 -6.78 -33.28 -5.66
C SER A 19 -7.60 -32.00 -5.76
N GLY A 20 -7.13 -30.89 -5.14
CA GLY A 20 -7.83 -29.61 -5.07
C GLY A 20 -8.85 -29.51 -3.93
N THR A 21 -8.83 -30.47 -2.98
CA THR A 21 -9.71 -30.43 -1.80
C THR A 21 -9.12 -29.49 -0.75
N LEU A 22 -9.95 -28.59 -0.22
CA LEU A 22 -9.54 -27.68 0.86
C LEU A 22 -9.29 -28.47 2.16
N GLU A 23 -8.07 -28.38 2.67
CA GLU A 23 -7.65 -29.05 3.91
C GLU A 23 -7.65 -28.10 5.11
N ARG A 24 -7.21 -26.84 4.91
CA ARG A 24 -7.05 -25.89 5.99
C ARG A 24 -7.37 -24.46 5.51
N THR A 25 -8.00 -23.69 6.40
CA THR A 25 -8.18 -22.24 6.25
C THR A 25 -7.68 -21.56 7.52
N THR A 26 -6.77 -20.60 7.36
CA THR A 26 -6.31 -19.71 8.44
C THR A 26 -6.74 -18.29 8.09
N LYS A 27 -7.30 -17.56 9.06
CA LYS A 27 -7.68 -16.15 8.91
C LYS A 27 -6.93 -15.31 9.93
N LYS A 28 -6.52 -14.13 9.51
CA LYS A 28 -5.92 -13.11 10.38
C LYS A 28 -6.58 -11.77 10.05
N ASP A 29 -7.47 -11.34 10.91
CA ASP A 29 -8.18 -10.09 10.76
C ASP A 29 -7.39 -8.94 11.39
N GLY A 30 -7.41 -7.75 10.76
CA GLY A 30 -6.87 -6.52 11.30
C GLY A 30 -5.34 -6.49 11.48
N ALA A 31 -4.59 -7.15 10.61
CA ALA A 31 -3.14 -6.96 10.58
C ALA A 31 -2.83 -5.50 10.22
N ALA A 32 -2.07 -4.81 11.07
CA ALA A 32 -1.74 -3.40 10.86
C ALA A 32 -0.25 -3.16 11.05
N PHE A 33 0.28 -2.19 10.30
CA PHE A 33 1.66 -1.71 10.44
C PHE A 33 1.72 -0.21 10.19
N VAL A 34 2.82 0.39 10.65
CA VAL A 34 3.10 1.82 10.50
C VAL A 34 4.42 1.95 9.75
N GLU A 35 4.45 2.83 8.74
CA GLU A 35 5.65 3.05 7.94
C GLU A 35 5.81 4.53 7.58
N GLY A 36 7.07 4.99 7.58
CA GLY A 36 7.47 6.33 7.14
C GLY A 36 8.14 6.26 5.78
N TYR A 37 7.69 7.08 4.83
CA TYR A 37 8.26 7.10 3.48
C TYR A 37 8.30 8.49 2.87
N ALA A 38 9.15 8.67 1.86
CA ALA A 38 9.22 9.90 1.08
C ALA A 38 8.48 9.75 -0.24
N SER A 39 7.90 10.86 -0.74
CA SER A 39 7.34 10.94 -2.08
C SER A 39 7.74 12.23 -2.78
N ILE A 40 7.77 12.18 -4.09
CA ILE A 40 7.89 13.34 -4.97
C ILE A 40 6.59 13.52 -5.74
N PHE A 41 6.27 14.75 -6.11
CA PHE A 41 5.07 15.01 -6.90
C PHE A 41 5.30 16.20 -7.84
N ALA A 42 4.49 16.24 -8.88
CA ALA A 42 4.37 17.36 -9.78
C ALA A 42 2.89 17.70 -10.00
N GLU A 43 2.57 18.96 -10.09
CA GLU A 43 1.22 19.48 -10.29
C GLU A 43 1.19 20.45 -11.45
N TYR A 44 0.10 20.39 -12.20
CA TYR A 44 -0.25 21.38 -13.21
C TYR A 44 -1.52 22.09 -12.76
N GLU A 45 -1.41 23.40 -12.56
CA GLU A 45 -2.54 24.26 -12.20
C GLU A 45 -3.41 24.51 -13.43
N MET A 46 -4.63 23.97 -13.42
CA MET A 46 -5.63 24.22 -14.48
C MET A 46 -6.26 25.61 -14.33
N ASN A 47 -6.40 26.05 -13.10
CA ASN A 47 -6.83 27.40 -12.70
C ASN A 47 -6.44 27.63 -11.23
N ASP A 48 -6.76 28.80 -10.67
CA ASP A 48 -6.38 29.21 -9.31
C ASP A 48 -6.86 28.24 -8.20
N GLN A 49 -7.85 27.41 -8.48
CA GLN A 49 -8.49 26.53 -7.50
C GLN A 49 -8.31 25.05 -7.79
N VAL A 50 -7.97 24.66 -9.02
CA VAL A 50 -7.93 23.24 -9.43
C VAL A 50 -6.60 22.89 -10.07
N SER A 51 -5.98 21.83 -9.57
CA SER A 51 -4.76 21.25 -10.12
C SER A 51 -4.93 19.76 -10.42
N ILE A 52 -4.21 19.26 -11.41
CA ILE A 52 -3.98 17.83 -11.65
C ILE A 52 -2.54 17.53 -11.28
N GLY A 53 -2.33 16.44 -10.55
CA GLY A 53 -0.99 16.08 -10.09
C GLY A 53 -0.70 14.59 -10.21
N LEU A 54 0.59 14.30 -10.23
CA LEU A 54 1.15 12.95 -10.16
C LEU A 54 2.10 12.88 -8.98
N SER A 55 1.90 11.90 -8.11
CA SER A 55 2.78 11.60 -6.97
C SER A 55 3.44 10.24 -7.20
N PHE A 56 4.70 10.11 -6.78
CA PHE A 56 5.49 8.88 -6.88
C PHE A 56 6.27 8.65 -5.59
N VAL A 57 6.26 7.42 -5.09
CA VAL A 57 7.06 6.95 -3.95
C VAL A 57 8.27 6.18 -4.49
N PRO A 58 9.50 6.74 -4.42
CA PRO A 58 10.70 6.14 -5.01
C PRO A 58 11.35 5.06 -4.11
N MET A 59 10.60 4.47 -3.20
CA MET A 59 11.08 3.46 -2.26
C MET A 59 10.01 2.41 -2.01
N ASN A 60 10.44 1.22 -1.58
CA ASN A 60 9.53 0.16 -1.22
C ASN A 60 8.94 0.43 0.17
N ILE A 61 7.63 0.19 0.32
CA ILE A 61 6.94 0.18 1.61
C ILE A 61 6.80 -1.29 2.01
N GLU A 62 7.54 -1.70 3.05
CA GLU A 62 7.62 -3.10 3.43
C GLU A 62 6.70 -3.42 4.60
N THR A 63 5.99 -4.56 4.51
CA THR A 63 5.23 -5.08 5.66
C THR A 63 6.17 -5.71 6.69
N PRO A 64 5.79 -5.75 7.98
CA PRO A 64 6.45 -6.63 8.92
C PRO A 64 6.43 -8.09 8.44
N GLN A 65 7.51 -8.83 8.72
CA GLN A 65 7.60 -10.24 8.41
C GLN A 65 6.57 -11.03 9.23
N ASN A 66 5.74 -11.81 8.57
CA ASN A 66 4.88 -12.78 9.23
C ASN A 66 5.63 -14.11 9.36
N VAL A 67 5.71 -14.63 10.58
CA VAL A 67 6.34 -15.92 10.87
C VAL A 67 5.26 -16.89 11.32
N ASN A 68 5.10 -17.99 10.60
CA ASN A 68 4.22 -19.09 10.96
C ASN A 68 5.06 -20.32 11.27
N ASP A 69 4.77 -21.00 12.39
CA ASP A 69 5.33 -22.32 12.68
C ASP A 69 4.68 -23.31 11.72
N GLY A 70 5.40 -23.73 10.69
CA GLY A 70 4.96 -24.77 9.77
C GLY A 70 4.98 -26.12 10.49
N GLU A 71 3.85 -26.82 10.57
CA GLU A 71 3.85 -28.25 10.87
C GLU A 71 4.39 -29.01 9.65
N GLY A 72 5.72 -29.05 9.55
CA GLY A 72 6.39 -29.97 8.64
C GLY A 72 6.19 -31.39 9.15
N GLY A 73 5.66 -32.30 8.32
CA GLY A 73 5.61 -33.72 8.64
C GLY A 73 7.00 -34.23 9.00
N ALA A 74 7.11 -34.99 10.11
CA ALA A 74 8.31 -35.57 10.67
C ALA A 74 9.35 -34.60 11.29
N GLY A 75 8.99 -33.84 12.32
CA GLY A 75 9.94 -33.49 13.41
C GLY A 75 10.87 -32.30 13.15
N GLU A 76 10.71 -31.53 12.10
CA GLU A 76 11.42 -30.28 11.89
C GLU A 76 10.43 -29.10 11.97
N ASN A 77 10.59 -28.26 13.01
CA ASN A 77 9.94 -26.96 13.08
C ASN A 77 10.55 -26.07 11.98
N THR A 78 9.95 -26.06 10.80
CA THR A 78 10.36 -25.17 9.73
C THR A 78 9.54 -23.90 9.84
N GLU A 79 10.16 -22.80 10.31
CA GLU A 79 9.52 -21.50 10.29
C GLU A 79 9.25 -21.06 8.85
N ILE A 80 8.00 -20.81 8.53
CA ILE A 80 7.57 -20.19 7.28
C ILE A 80 7.52 -18.68 7.48
N LYS A 81 8.29 -17.94 6.68
CA LYS A 81 8.34 -16.48 6.75
C LYS A 81 7.81 -15.90 5.46
N VAL A 82 6.89 -14.94 5.58
CA VAL A 82 6.32 -14.23 4.43
C VAL A 82 6.40 -12.73 4.69
N LYS A 83 6.83 -11.98 3.68
CA LYS A 83 6.92 -10.53 3.68
C LYS A 83 6.38 -10.02 2.35
N ALA A 84 5.64 -8.91 2.37
CA ALA A 84 5.23 -8.20 1.18
C ALA A 84 5.92 -6.84 1.11
N ALA A 85 6.28 -6.43 -0.10
CA ALA A 85 6.77 -5.10 -0.42
C ALA A 85 5.82 -4.44 -1.42
N PHE A 86 5.45 -3.20 -1.15
CA PHE A 86 4.69 -2.35 -2.07
C PHE A 86 5.67 -1.44 -2.77
N GLU A 87 5.74 -1.56 -4.09
CA GLU A 87 6.75 -0.91 -4.92
C GLU A 87 6.09 0.05 -5.91
N GLU A 88 6.82 1.10 -6.27
CA GLU A 88 6.44 2.05 -7.33
C GLU A 88 5.06 2.69 -7.12
N LEU A 89 4.64 2.94 -5.87
CA LEU A 89 3.35 3.56 -5.59
C LEU A 89 3.25 4.91 -6.31
N THR A 90 2.35 4.95 -7.29
CA THR A 90 2.10 6.11 -8.14
C THR A 90 0.63 6.53 -7.98
N THR A 91 0.36 7.81 -7.78
CA THR A 91 -1.00 8.34 -7.63
C THR A 91 -1.22 9.49 -8.61
N LEU A 92 -2.18 9.33 -9.51
CA LEU A 92 -2.71 10.42 -10.33
C LEU A 92 -3.90 11.04 -9.59
N TYR A 93 -3.93 12.37 -9.42
CA TYR A 93 -4.95 13.01 -8.59
C TYR A 93 -5.42 14.36 -9.14
N VAL A 94 -6.59 14.76 -8.68
CA VAL A 94 -7.12 16.13 -8.79
C VAL A 94 -7.15 16.72 -7.39
N LEU A 95 -6.71 17.99 -7.28
CA LEU A 95 -6.72 18.77 -6.06
C LEU A 95 -7.60 20.02 -6.29
N ALA A 96 -8.52 20.28 -5.35
CA ALA A 96 -9.32 21.48 -5.34
C ALA A 96 -9.03 22.31 -4.08
N LYS A 97 -8.51 23.53 -4.26
CA LYS A 97 -8.05 24.44 -3.21
C LYS A 97 -8.96 25.66 -3.08
N SER A 98 -9.27 26.04 -1.87
CA SER A 98 -9.96 27.29 -1.55
C SER A 98 -8.99 28.46 -1.41
N ASP A 99 -9.52 29.69 -1.47
CA ASP A 99 -8.73 30.92 -1.31
C ASP A 99 -8.03 31.04 0.07
N ILE A 100 -8.53 30.32 1.07
CA ILE A 100 -7.93 30.29 2.42
C ILE A 100 -6.87 29.17 2.58
N GLY A 101 -6.54 28.45 1.51
CA GLY A 101 -5.52 27.42 1.51
C GLY A 101 -5.99 26.01 1.91
N VAL A 102 -7.23 25.81 2.34
CA VAL A 102 -7.80 24.48 2.58
C VAL A 102 -8.06 23.80 1.24
N TYR A 103 -7.67 22.52 1.10
CA TYR A 103 -7.90 21.76 -0.14
C TYR A 103 -8.39 20.35 0.13
N GLY A 104 -9.13 19.82 -0.83
CA GLY A 104 -9.48 18.42 -0.95
C GLY A 104 -8.74 17.78 -2.14
N LYS A 105 -8.39 16.51 -2.03
CA LYS A 105 -7.72 15.76 -3.10
C LYS A 105 -8.39 14.40 -3.28
N PHE A 106 -8.57 14.00 -4.54
CA PHE A 106 -9.00 12.67 -4.95
C PHE A 106 -8.01 12.12 -5.95
N GLY A 107 -7.53 10.90 -5.72
CA GLY A 107 -6.57 10.24 -6.58
C GLY A 107 -6.90 8.77 -6.84
N VAL A 108 -6.32 8.27 -7.93
CA VAL A 108 -6.26 6.84 -8.26
C VAL A 108 -4.80 6.42 -8.18
N SER A 109 -4.54 5.39 -7.39
CA SER A 109 -3.21 4.87 -7.12
C SER A 109 -2.99 3.55 -7.84
N ASN A 110 -1.75 3.31 -8.23
CA ASN A 110 -1.27 2.02 -8.72
C ASN A 110 0.07 1.71 -8.04
N MET A 111 0.28 0.44 -7.68
CA MET A 111 1.51 -0.06 -7.10
C MET A 111 1.76 -1.49 -7.56
N ASN A 112 3.01 -1.93 -7.54
CA ASN A 112 3.38 -3.33 -7.67
C ASN A 112 3.51 -3.97 -6.28
N ILE A 113 3.20 -5.26 -6.18
CA ILE A 113 3.33 -6.01 -4.93
C ILE A 113 4.26 -7.17 -5.17
N ASP A 114 5.38 -7.18 -4.46
CA ASP A 114 6.31 -8.31 -4.41
C ASP A 114 6.11 -9.10 -3.11
N VAL A 115 6.01 -10.43 -3.23
CA VAL A 115 5.85 -11.34 -2.09
C VAL A 115 7.07 -12.22 -1.98
N THR A 116 7.85 -12.00 -0.93
CA THR A 116 9.01 -12.81 -0.60
C THR A 116 8.65 -13.82 0.48
N SER A 117 9.00 -15.11 0.25
CA SER A 117 8.77 -16.17 1.22
C SER A 117 10.03 -17.02 1.45
N GLU A 118 10.23 -17.45 2.70
CA GLU A 118 11.23 -18.44 3.08
C GLU A 118 10.52 -19.72 3.55
N ASN A 119 10.97 -20.88 3.07
CA ASN A 119 10.46 -22.22 3.41
C ASN A 119 8.99 -22.49 3.03
N ALA A 120 8.34 -21.64 2.24
CA ALA A 120 6.94 -21.81 1.83
C ALA A 120 6.75 -22.08 0.33
N GLY A 121 7.84 -22.28 -0.43
CA GLY A 121 7.83 -22.29 -1.89
C GLY A 121 7.85 -20.86 -2.45
N THR A 122 7.76 -20.74 -3.77
CA THR A 122 7.73 -19.43 -4.44
C THR A 122 6.28 -19.06 -4.71
N TYR A 123 5.80 -17.97 -4.11
CA TYR A 123 4.49 -17.43 -4.43
C TYR A 123 4.51 -16.74 -5.79
N SER A 124 3.39 -16.82 -6.50
CA SER A 124 3.19 -16.02 -7.71
C SER A 124 3.16 -14.55 -7.35
N ASP A 125 3.81 -13.74 -8.16
CA ASP A 125 3.69 -12.28 -8.06
C ASP A 125 2.22 -11.86 -8.28
N PRO A 126 1.57 -11.16 -7.33
CA PRO A 126 0.21 -10.66 -7.50
C PRO A 126 0.11 -9.60 -8.60
N GLY A 127 1.23 -9.05 -9.06
CA GLY A 127 1.29 -8.02 -10.07
C GLY A 127 0.91 -6.63 -9.55
N SER A 128 0.34 -5.80 -10.45
CA SER A 128 -0.08 -4.46 -10.07
C SER A 128 -1.41 -4.47 -9.34
N ASN A 129 -1.51 -3.61 -8.33
CA ASN A 129 -2.71 -3.37 -7.56
C ASN A 129 -3.14 -1.91 -7.71
N THR A 130 -4.44 -1.68 -7.76
CA THR A 130 -5.03 -0.34 -7.85
C THR A 130 -5.72 0.05 -6.56
N GLY A 131 -5.87 1.35 -6.36
CA GLY A 131 -6.55 1.90 -5.19
C GLY A 131 -7.00 3.32 -5.42
N ILE A 132 -7.68 3.86 -4.41
CA ILE A 132 -8.11 5.26 -4.38
C ILE A 132 -7.45 5.98 -3.20
N GLU A 133 -7.24 7.28 -3.36
CA GLU A 133 -6.79 8.20 -2.31
C GLU A 133 -7.81 9.33 -2.17
N LEU A 134 -8.23 9.59 -0.93
CA LEU A 134 -8.99 10.77 -0.55
C LEU A 134 -8.16 11.54 0.48
N ALA A 135 -7.97 12.84 0.27
CA ALA A 135 -7.22 13.64 1.23
C ALA A 135 -7.85 15.00 1.50
N LEU A 136 -7.55 15.52 2.67
CA LEU A 136 -7.86 16.86 3.10
C LEU A 136 -6.58 17.49 3.63
N GLY A 137 -6.29 18.72 3.21
CA GLY A 137 -5.08 19.40 3.61
C GLY A 137 -5.21 20.92 3.67
N TYR A 138 -4.10 21.51 4.10
CA TYR A 138 -3.93 22.96 4.17
C TYR A 138 -2.58 23.33 3.56
N GLU A 139 -2.57 24.31 2.69
CA GLU A 139 -1.39 24.89 2.08
C GLU A 139 -1.20 26.33 2.57
N HIS A 140 0.01 26.65 2.96
CA HIS A 140 0.42 27.99 3.36
C HIS A 140 1.63 28.45 2.55
N GLU A 141 1.53 29.58 1.90
CA GLU A 141 2.65 30.22 1.22
C GLU A 141 3.63 30.77 2.27
N ALA A 142 4.84 30.22 2.31
CA ALA A 142 5.87 30.60 3.26
C ALA A 142 6.84 31.66 2.68
N ALA A 143 7.02 31.68 1.36
CA ALA A 143 7.82 32.65 0.63
C ALA A 143 7.32 32.69 -0.83
N ASP A 144 7.76 33.68 -1.59
CA ASP A 144 7.37 33.86 -3.00
C ASP A 144 7.61 32.57 -3.81
N GLY A 145 6.51 31.96 -4.26
CA GLY A 145 6.47 30.70 -4.97
C GLY A 145 6.92 29.48 -4.16
N VAL A 146 6.96 29.53 -2.82
CA VAL A 146 7.25 28.39 -1.94
C VAL A 146 6.14 28.22 -0.92
N SER A 147 5.49 27.09 -0.91
CA SER A 147 4.45 26.74 0.04
C SER A 147 4.81 25.49 0.86
N VAL A 148 4.22 25.41 2.04
CA VAL A 148 4.22 24.22 2.90
C VAL A 148 2.81 23.67 2.96
N ARG A 149 2.67 22.37 2.82
CA ARG A 149 1.40 21.65 2.93
C ARG A 149 1.42 20.69 4.10
N ALA A 150 0.29 20.61 4.81
CA ALA A 150 -0.03 19.53 5.75
C ALA A 150 -1.30 18.84 5.25
N GLU A 151 -1.29 17.51 5.19
CA GLU A 151 -2.35 16.70 4.60
C GLU A 151 -2.62 15.45 5.43
N LEU A 152 -3.89 15.07 5.53
CA LEU A 152 -4.34 13.76 5.97
C LEU A 152 -5.00 13.07 4.80
N ALA A 153 -4.57 11.86 4.51
CA ALA A 153 -5.08 11.04 3.42
C ALA A 153 -5.63 9.71 3.93
N TYR A 154 -6.66 9.21 3.25
CA TYR A 154 -7.19 7.87 3.37
C TYR A 154 -6.95 7.13 2.05
N HIS A 155 -6.52 5.88 2.16
CA HIS A 155 -6.23 5.00 1.03
C HIS A 155 -7.06 3.73 1.14
N GLU A 156 -7.55 3.24 0.02
CA GLU A 156 -8.21 1.94 -0.09
C GLU A 156 -7.73 1.28 -1.38
N PHE A 157 -7.28 0.03 -1.29
CA PHE A 157 -6.71 -0.73 -2.39
C PHE A 157 -7.54 -1.97 -2.67
N ASP A 158 -7.47 -2.47 -3.89
CA ASP A 158 -8.13 -3.69 -4.31
C ASP A 158 -7.59 -4.92 -3.57
N ASP A 159 -8.39 -5.96 -3.47
CA ASP A 159 -7.99 -7.25 -2.92
C ASP A 159 -6.95 -7.93 -3.81
N ILE A 160 -6.02 -8.67 -3.19
CA ILE A 160 -5.00 -9.43 -3.91
C ILE A 160 -5.01 -10.90 -3.51
N SER A 161 -4.55 -11.75 -4.42
CA SER A 161 -4.36 -13.18 -4.16
C SER A 161 -3.09 -13.68 -4.82
N ALA A 162 -2.32 -14.48 -4.09
CA ALA A 162 -1.12 -15.15 -4.57
C ALA A 162 -1.14 -16.62 -4.18
N ASN A 163 -0.59 -17.50 -5.03
CA ASN A 163 -0.47 -18.92 -4.72
C ASN A 163 0.97 -19.40 -4.94
N ASN A 164 1.33 -20.48 -4.27
CA ASN A 164 2.69 -21.04 -4.30
C ASN A 164 3.00 -21.91 -5.54
N GLY A 165 2.09 -22.02 -6.52
CA GLY A 165 2.29 -22.78 -7.76
C GLY A 165 2.50 -24.29 -7.59
N GLN A 166 2.39 -24.82 -6.37
CA GLN A 166 2.60 -26.25 -6.05
C GLN A 166 1.34 -27.06 -6.36
N THR A 167 1.50 -28.40 -6.43
CA THR A 167 0.37 -29.33 -6.56
C THR A 167 -0.52 -29.27 -5.32
N ASP A 168 0.09 -29.20 -4.14
CA ASP A 168 -0.57 -28.86 -2.88
C ASP A 168 -0.56 -27.33 -2.76
N LYS A 169 -1.64 -26.70 -3.24
CA LYS A 169 -1.69 -25.25 -3.37
C LYS A 169 -1.91 -24.57 -2.03
N ASN A 170 -1.03 -23.65 -1.71
CA ASN A 170 -1.26 -22.65 -0.70
C ASN A 170 -1.62 -21.32 -1.38
N THR A 171 -2.81 -20.80 -1.08
CA THR A 171 -3.31 -19.54 -1.61
C THR A 171 -3.45 -18.52 -0.47
N ILE A 172 -2.80 -17.39 -0.61
CA ILE A 172 -2.93 -16.24 0.29
C ILE A 172 -3.80 -15.20 -0.39
N THR A 173 -4.86 -14.77 0.30
CA THR A 173 -5.71 -13.66 -0.13
C THR A 173 -5.62 -12.55 0.91
N ILE A 174 -5.39 -11.32 0.46
CA ILE A 174 -5.37 -10.12 1.29
C ILE A 174 -6.54 -9.24 0.85
N THR A 175 -7.38 -8.89 1.80
CA THR A 175 -8.60 -8.10 1.57
C THR A 175 -8.64 -6.89 2.48
N ASN A 176 -9.53 -5.94 2.21
CA ASN A 176 -9.72 -4.75 3.03
C ASN A 176 -8.43 -3.95 3.25
N MET A 177 -7.56 -3.87 2.23
CA MET A 177 -6.33 -3.09 2.30
C MET A 177 -6.64 -1.60 2.33
N ARG A 178 -6.38 -0.96 3.47
CA ARG A 178 -6.66 0.46 3.69
C ARG A 178 -5.62 1.10 4.59
N GLY A 179 -5.49 2.41 4.46
CA GLY A 179 -4.54 3.16 5.27
C GLY A 179 -4.96 4.60 5.51
N ALA A 180 -4.35 5.19 6.51
CA ALA A 180 -4.40 6.62 6.76
C ALA A 180 -2.98 7.17 6.83
N THR A 181 -2.72 8.29 6.15
CA THR A 181 -1.38 8.89 6.04
C THR A 181 -1.43 10.34 6.45
N GLY A 182 -0.52 10.75 7.34
CA GLY A 182 -0.15 12.15 7.56
C GLY A 182 1.00 12.53 6.61
N ARG A 183 0.91 13.67 5.94
CA ARG A 183 1.90 14.14 4.96
C ARG A 183 2.29 15.58 5.21
N ILE A 184 3.59 15.89 5.15
CA ILE A 184 4.13 17.25 5.10
C ILE A 184 4.90 17.40 3.79
N SER A 185 4.63 18.49 3.05
CA SER A 185 5.22 18.75 1.73
C SER A 185 5.77 20.16 1.64
N ILE A 186 6.82 20.31 0.85
CA ILE A 186 7.29 21.59 0.34
C ILE A 186 6.92 21.65 -1.14
N VAL A 187 6.26 22.71 -1.55
CA VAL A 187 5.84 22.98 -2.94
C VAL A 187 6.65 24.14 -3.47
N LYS A 188 7.15 24.03 -4.68
CA LYS A 188 7.78 25.15 -5.41
C LYS A 188 7.00 25.38 -6.70
N SER A 189 6.46 26.59 -6.86
CA SER A 189 5.80 27.05 -8.09
C SER A 189 6.80 27.79 -8.99
N PHE A 190 6.63 27.66 -10.31
CA PHE A 190 7.50 28.24 -11.33
C PHE A 190 6.71 29.12 -12.32
#